data_188ae60a02e14ce413af0873854ac1db
#
_entry.id   188ae60a02e14ce413af0873854ac1db
#
_cell.length_a   1.000
_cell.length_b   1.000
_cell.length_c   1.000
_cell.angle_alpha   90.00
_cell.angle_beta   90.00
_cell.angle_gamma   90.00
#
_symmetry.space_group_name_H-M   'P 1'
#
loop_
_entity.id
_entity.type
_entity.pdbx_description
1 polymer ?
#
loop_
_entity_poly.entity_id
_entity_poly.type
_entity_poly.pdbx_seq_one_letter_code
_entity_poly.pdbx_strand_id
1 'polypeptide(L)'
;MKKKNNAQLICQLSAVAAALTLAGSVHAADAFSADSKWMTGDWGGERTKLLEQGVDIKADYVGEVGGNLHGGYNNDKTARYADQFGLGVALDLQKLMGWDNTQAKIELTSRNGQNISNDRVGDPRAGTLSSSQEVYGRGHMVRLTQLWVQHQFLDGKLDVKAGYFGEGEDFNTFPCEFQNLAFCGSQAGNWATGIWYNWPVSQAALRVKYNITPELYAQIGAYNQNPSQLEHGNGFKLSGSGTAGTVLPVELVWSPKLNGLPGEYRVGYYKSTANANDVLKDSNGNDAATTGDAYRVHDSKHGYWGVIQQQLTTHNGDASRGLNVAANATFHDKDTNVVDNYQSLMFVYKGPFDARPKDDVGIGFARIHVNDDVKKNAELVNAADGATNYDDPLFSPLRSTEYNYEINYGFHVTNWLTVRPNLQYITHPGGVDEVDNALVAGLKIQSVF
;
A
#
# COMPACT_ATOMS: atom_id res chain seq x y z
N MET A 1 23.19 27.75 0.55
CA MET A 1 23.16 27.11 1.88
C MET A 1 22.34 25.82 1.83
N LYS A 2 22.83 24.72 1.23
CA LYS A 2 22.13 23.41 1.14
C LYS A 2 23.11 22.23 1.12
N LYS A 3 24.04 22.14 2.09
CA LYS A 3 25.00 21.03 2.19
C LYS A 3 25.09 20.36 3.59
N LYS A 4 24.18 20.66 4.53
CA LYS A 4 24.29 20.13 5.90
C LYS A 4 23.40 18.91 6.21
N ASN A 5 22.39 18.58 5.39
CA ASN A 5 21.45 17.52 5.74
C ASN A 5 21.88 16.09 5.37
N ASN A 6 22.79 15.92 4.41
CA ASN A 6 23.23 14.58 3.99
C ASN A 6 24.17 13.88 4.98
N ALA A 7 24.91 14.63 5.78
CA ALA A 7 25.82 14.06 6.78
C ALA A 7 25.09 13.48 7.99
N GLN A 8 23.94 14.04 8.37
CA GLN A 8 23.14 13.53 9.49
C GLN A 8 22.40 12.22 9.13
N LEU A 9 21.95 12.09 7.89
CA LEU A 9 21.26 10.88 7.42
C LEU A 9 22.23 9.70 7.31
N ILE A 10 23.46 9.94 6.84
CA ILE A 10 24.53 8.93 6.76
C ILE A 10 24.96 8.50 8.17
N CYS A 11 25.02 9.40 9.15
CA CYS A 11 25.29 9.05 10.54
C CYS A 11 24.18 8.21 11.20
N GLN A 12 22.92 8.43 10.87
CA GLN A 12 21.79 7.66 11.44
C GLN A 12 21.74 6.24 10.86
N LEU A 13 21.98 6.07 9.56
CA LEU A 13 22.09 4.74 8.94
C LEU A 13 23.35 3.99 9.42
N SER A 14 24.44 4.69 9.67
CA SER A 14 25.66 4.11 10.23
C SER A 14 25.51 3.68 11.69
N ALA A 15 24.66 4.36 12.49
CA ALA A 15 24.40 3.99 13.88
C ALA A 15 23.54 2.73 13.99
N VAL A 16 22.59 2.49 13.07
CA VAL A 16 21.78 1.27 13.01
C VAL A 16 22.64 0.09 12.51
N ALA A 17 23.50 0.31 11.51
CA ALA A 17 24.45 -0.69 11.06
C ALA A 17 25.50 -1.03 12.13
N ALA A 18 25.95 -0.03 12.93
CA ALA A 18 26.91 -0.24 14.02
C ALA A 18 26.31 -0.96 15.24
N ALA A 19 25.01 -0.78 15.52
CA ALA A 19 24.32 -1.53 16.58
C ALA A 19 24.19 -3.02 16.25
N LEU A 20 24.15 -3.39 14.97
CA LEU A 20 24.14 -4.79 14.50
C LEU A 20 25.53 -5.44 14.52
N THR A 21 26.62 -4.65 14.57
CA THR A 21 28.01 -5.16 14.58
C THR A 21 28.62 -5.33 15.97
N LEU A 22 27.95 -4.91 17.05
CA LEU A 22 28.46 -5.01 18.43
C LEU A 22 27.99 -6.21 19.23
N ALA A 23 27.19 -7.13 18.64
CA ALA A 23 26.91 -8.45 19.23
C ALA A 23 28.05 -9.39 18.86
N GLY A 24 28.92 -9.64 19.86
CA GLY A 24 30.21 -10.34 19.74
C GLY A 24 30.14 -11.71 19.09
N SER A 25 31.19 -11.97 18.36
CA SER A 25 31.86 -13.23 18.01
C SER A 25 31.20 -14.54 18.50
N VAL A 26 30.16 -15.03 17.82
CA VAL A 26 29.89 -16.48 17.72
C VAL A 26 29.06 -16.72 16.42
N HIS A 27 29.61 -17.53 15.52
CA HIS A 27 29.00 -18.06 14.29
C HIS A 27 28.63 -17.04 13.19
N ALA A 28 29.66 -16.50 12.53
CA ALA A 28 29.53 -15.82 11.24
C ALA A 28 29.02 -16.74 10.10
N ALA A 29 28.79 -18.03 10.38
CA ALA A 29 28.40 -19.04 9.39
C ALA A 29 26.95 -18.94 8.93
N ASP A 30 26.03 -18.34 9.71
CA ASP A 30 24.59 -18.26 9.38
C ASP A 30 24.18 -16.95 8.71
N ALA A 31 24.95 -15.89 8.90
CA ALA A 31 24.72 -14.63 8.20
C ALA A 31 25.01 -14.80 6.70
N PHE A 32 24.11 -14.28 5.85
CA PHE A 32 24.15 -14.40 4.39
C PHE A 32 24.04 -15.83 3.83
N SER A 33 23.77 -16.83 4.67
CA SER A 33 23.46 -18.17 4.19
C SER A 33 22.18 -18.17 3.34
N ALA A 34 22.22 -18.83 2.17
CA ALA A 34 21.08 -18.90 1.26
C ALA A 34 19.86 -19.59 1.89
N ASP A 35 20.10 -20.53 2.83
CA ASP A 35 19.08 -21.31 3.51
C ASP A 35 18.55 -20.63 4.80
N SER A 36 19.23 -19.58 5.28
CA SER A 36 18.74 -18.80 6.41
C SER A 36 17.40 -18.13 6.07
N LYS A 37 16.53 -17.99 7.05
CA LYS A 37 15.29 -17.19 6.92
C LYS A 37 15.58 -15.69 6.86
N TRP A 38 16.70 -15.27 7.43
CA TRP A 38 17.09 -13.89 7.63
C TRP A 38 18.49 -13.63 7.08
N MET A 39 18.68 -12.48 6.45
CA MET A 39 20.00 -12.09 5.90
C MET A 39 21.08 -12.06 6.97
N THR A 40 20.75 -11.62 8.18
CA THR A 40 21.67 -11.53 9.32
C THR A 40 21.81 -12.85 10.10
N GLY A 41 21.16 -13.94 9.62
CA GLY A 41 21.19 -15.25 10.27
C GLY A 41 20.43 -15.29 11.62
N ASP A 42 20.70 -16.33 12.39
CA ASP A 42 20.04 -16.61 13.67
C ASP A 42 20.84 -16.06 14.89
N TRP A 43 21.86 -15.23 14.67
CA TRP A 43 22.72 -14.64 15.70
C TRP A 43 23.31 -15.67 16.68
N GLY A 44 23.70 -16.84 16.15
CA GLY A 44 24.20 -17.95 16.97
C GLY A 44 23.12 -18.64 17.81
N GLY A 45 21.86 -18.58 17.39
CA GLY A 45 20.70 -19.17 18.09
C GLY A 45 19.96 -18.18 18.99
N GLU A 46 20.48 -16.97 19.22
CA GLU A 46 19.82 -15.99 20.11
C GLU A 46 18.50 -15.48 19.53
N ARG A 47 18.38 -15.35 18.21
CA ARG A 47 17.12 -14.91 17.58
C ARG A 47 16.03 -15.96 17.74
N THR A 48 16.33 -17.23 17.49
CA THR A 48 15.40 -18.35 17.75
C THR A 48 15.01 -18.40 19.22
N LYS A 49 15.95 -18.24 20.14
CA LYS A 49 15.68 -18.21 21.59
C LYS A 49 14.76 -17.03 21.99
N LEU A 50 14.98 -15.83 21.45
CA LEU A 50 14.09 -14.71 21.64
C LEU A 50 12.66 -15.01 21.16
N LEU A 51 12.54 -15.60 19.97
CA LEU A 51 11.25 -16.01 19.38
C LEU A 51 10.53 -17.05 20.26
N GLU A 52 11.26 -18.04 20.80
CA GLU A 52 10.72 -19.02 21.74
C GLU A 52 10.24 -18.37 23.04
N GLN A 53 10.93 -17.33 23.51
CA GLN A 53 10.54 -16.52 24.66
C GLN A 53 9.40 -15.55 24.40
N GLY A 54 8.95 -15.39 23.14
CA GLY A 54 7.85 -14.52 22.76
C GLY A 54 8.26 -13.16 22.22
N VAL A 55 9.51 -12.98 21.79
CA VAL A 55 10.01 -11.75 21.18
C VAL A 55 10.41 -12.03 19.73
N ASP A 56 9.64 -11.53 18.76
CA ASP A 56 9.92 -11.66 17.31
C ASP A 56 10.41 -10.31 16.77
N ILE A 57 11.71 -10.23 16.49
CA ILE A 57 12.33 -9.03 15.90
C ILE A 57 12.24 -9.13 14.37
N LYS A 58 11.58 -8.15 13.75
CA LYS A 58 11.39 -8.05 12.31
C LYS A 58 12.13 -6.85 11.77
N ALA A 59 12.90 -7.06 10.73
CA ALA A 59 13.49 -5.99 9.94
C ALA A 59 13.40 -6.37 8.47
N ASP A 60 12.89 -5.47 7.65
CA ASP A 60 12.70 -5.69 6.22
C ASP A 60 13.12 -4.44 5.42
N TYR A 61 13.45 -4.69 4.19
CA TYR A 61 13.84 -3.67 3.24
C TYR A 61 13.23 -3.94 1.89
N VAL A 62 12.68 -2.89 1.28
CA VAL A 62 12.22 -2.89 -0.11
C VAL A 62 12.84 -1.71 -0.82
N GLY A 63 13.59 -1.99 -1.90
CA GLY A 63 14.16 -0.97 -2.79
C GLY A 63 13.56 -1.11 -4.18
N GLU A 64 13.19 0.01 -4.81
CA GLU A 64 12.55 0.03 -6.12
C GLU A 64 13.21 1.05 -7.05
N VAL A 65 13.66 0.59 -8.20
CA VAL A 65 14.08 1.44 -9.33
C VAL A 65 12.96 1.46 -10.36
N GLY A 66 12.59 2.65 -10.83
CA GLY A 66 11.73 2.86 -12.00
C GLY A 66 12.44 3.70 -13.04
N GLY A 67 12.51 3.22 -14.28
CA GLY A 67 13.15 3.92 -15.39
C GLY A 67 12.17 4.17 -16.54
N ASN A 68 11.97 5.43 -16.95
CA ASN A 68 11.18 5.75 -18.13
C ASN A 68 11.94 5.37 -19.41
N LEU A 69 11.41 4.41 -20.15
CA LEU A 69 11.97 3.96 -21.44
C LEU A 69 11.39 4.75 -22.62
N HIS A 70 10.11 5.11 -22.54
CA HIS A 70 9.40 5.80 -23.62
C HIS A 70 8.09 6.41 -23.10
N GLY A 71 7.67 7.54 -23.68
CA GLY A 71 6.41 8.20 -23.44
C GLY A 71 6.32 8.88 -22.08
N GLY A 72 5.09 9.09 -21.61
CA GLY A 72 4.77 9.94 -20.48
C GLY A 72 4.72 11.41 -20.85
N TYR A 73 4.43 12.26 -19.87
CA TYR A 73 4.40 13.72 -20.04
C TYR A 73 5.75 14.28 -20.47
N ASN A 74 6.83 13.71 -19.95
CA ASN A 74 8.20 14.05 -20.34
C ASN A 74 8.93 12.76 -20.76
N ASN A 75 9.22 12.66 -22.08
CA ASN A 75 9.86 11.48 -22.68
C ASN A 75 11.38 11.39 -22.40
N ASP A 76 11.95 12.26 -21.57
CA ASP A 76 13.36 12.18 -21.20
C ASP A 76 13.64 10.90 -20.42
N LYS A 77 14.61 10.11 -20.91
CA LYS A 77 15.00 8.87 -20.27
C LYS A 77 15.70 9.16 -18.95
N THR A 78 15.16 8.65 -17.87
CA THR A 78 15.77 8.75 -16.54
C THR A 78 15.30 7.59 -15.68
N ALA A 79 15.99 7.39 -14.57
CA ALA A 79 15.59 6.42 -13.55
C ALA A 79 15.46 7.13 -12.19
N ARG A 80 14.55 6.61 -11.35
CA ARG A 80 14.36 7.05 -9.97
C ARG A 80 14.38 5.85 -9.05
N TYR A 81 14.84 6.09 -7.86
CA TYR A 81 14.94 5.09 -6.80
C TYR A 81 14.13 5.53 -5.59
N ALA A 82 13.36 4.60 -5.04
CA ALA A 82 12.65 4.76 -3.77
C ALA A 82 12.88 3.52 -2.91
N ASP A 83 12.85 3.70 -1.60
CA ASP A 83 12.99 2.59 -0.66
C ASP A 83 12.09 2.71 0.57
N GLN A 84 11.93 1.57 1.21
CA GLN A 84 11.31 1.41 2.51
C GLN A 84 12.16 0.49 3.37
N PHE A 85 12.41 0.91 4.61
CA PHE A 85 12.97 0.06 5.67
C PHE A 85 11.99 -0.02 6.83
N GLY A 86 11.65 -1.25 7.23
CA GLY A 86 10.84 -1.56 8.40
C GLY A 86 11.69 -2.14 9.51
N LEU A 87 11.40 -1.74 10.76
CA LEU A 87 11.98 -2.33 11.99
C LEU A 87 10.89 -2.45 13.04
N GLY A 88 10.61 -3.66 13.50
CA GLY A 88 9.57 -3.90 14.47
C GLY A 88 9.87 -5.03 15.43
N VAL A 89 9.07 -5.09 16.49
CA VAL A 89 9.05 -6.17 17.46
C VAL A 89 7.60 -6.58 17.68
N ALA A 90 7.32 -7.87 17.46
CA ALA A 90 6.07 -8.50 17.88
C ALA A 90 6.30 -9.29 19.17
N LEU A 91 5.38 -9.15 20.12
CA LEU A 91 5.46 -9.71 21.47
C LEU A 91 4.31 -10.68 21.71
N ASP A 92 4.62 -11.89 22.12
CA ASP A 92 3.70 -12.87 22.69
C ASP A 92 3.63 -12.64 24.20
N LEU A 93 2.59 -11.93 24.65
CA LEU A 93 2.47 -11.55 26.05
C LEU A 93 2.10 -12.75 26.95
N GLN A 94 1.60 -13.84 26.41
CA GLN A 94 1.41 -15.09 27.15
C GLN A 94 2.75 -15.66 27.58
N LYS A 95 3.71 -15.73 26.67
CA LYS A 95 5.06 -16.24 26.99
C LYS A 95 5.84 -15.29 27.89
N LEU A 96 5.70 -13.98 27.68
CA LEU A 96 6.47 -12.97 28.39
C LEU A 96 5.97 -12.69 29.82
N MET A 97 4.65 -12.68 30.04
CA MET A 97 4.06 -12.24 31.30
C MET A 97 2.79 -12.98 31.71
N GLY A 98 2.46 -14.09 31.02
CA GLY A 98 1.30 -14.93 31.37
C GLY A 98 -0.06 -14.33 30.98
N TRP A 99 -0.10 -13.37 30.05
CA TRP A 99 -1.35 -12.83 29.54
C TRP A 99 -1.84 -13.69 28.38
N ASP A 100 -2.72 -14.63 28.68
CA ASP A 100 -3.21 -15.60 27.69
C ASP A 100 -3.77 -14.89 26.44
N ASN A 101 -3.52 -15.51 25.28
CA ASN A 101 -4.06 -15.09 23.98
C ASN A 101 -3.85 -13.60 23.65
N THR A 102 -2.78 -13.00 24.16
CA THR A 102 -2.51 -11.56 24.00
C THR A 102 -1.20 -11.34 23.27
N GLN A 103 -1.25 -10.47 22.27
CA GLN A 103 -0.08 -10.05 21.49
C GLN A 103 0.02 -8.53 21.48
N ALA A 104 1.24 -8.02 21.31
CA ALA A 104 1.50 -6.60 21.09
C ALA A 104 2.53 -6.43 19.97
N LYS A 105 2.50 -5.28 19.30
CA LYS A 105 3.49 -4.96 18.27
C LYS A 105 3.86 -3.48 18.31
N ILE A 106 5.15 -3.21 18.08
CA ILE A 106 5.66 -1.89 17.72
C ILE A 106 6.45 -1.99 16.43
N GLU A 107 6.27 -1.03 15.53
CA GLU A 107 7.02 -1.00 14.27
C GLU A 107 7.24 0.43 13.79
N LEU A 108 8.44 0.68 13.29
CA LEU A 108 8.87 1.91 12.66
C LEU A 108 9.14 1.66 11.19
N THR A 109 8.72 2.58 10.34
CA THR A 109 8.98 2.51 8.90
C THR A 109 9.61 3.82 8.42
N SER A 110 10.69 3.69 7.65
CA SER A 110 11.34 4.80 6.92
C SER A 110 11.08 4.64 5.43
N ARG A 111 10.65 5.70 4.76
CA ARG A 111 10.56 5.76 3.29
C ARG A 111 11.37 6.92 2.76
N ASN A 112 12.09 6.69 1.65
CA ASN A 112 12.94 7.70 1.01
C ASN A 112 12.89 7.56 -0.51
N GLY A 113 13.50 8.55 -1.21
CA GLY A 113 13.74 8.45 -2.64
C GLY A 113 12.88 9.36 -3.51
N GLN A 114 12.80 9.03 -4.79
CA GLN A 114 12.09 9.78 -5.83
C GLN A 114 11.27 8.80 -6.67
N ASN A 115 10.22 9.32 -7.32
CA ASN A 115 9.29 8.52 -8.09
C ASN A 115 9.35 8.93 -9.57
N ILE A 116 9.47 7.92 -10.45
CA ILE A 116 9.48 8.15 -11.89
C ILE A 116 8.12 8.64 -12.40
N SER A 117 7.02 8.21 -11.76
CA SER A 117 5.66 8.62 -12.13
C SER A 117 5.48 10.13 -12.01
N ASN A 118 5.92 10.72 -10.90
CA ASN A 118 5.83 12.17 -10.67
C ASN A 118 6.78 12.98 -11.56
N ASP A 119 7.96 12.42 -11.87
CA ASP A 119 9.01 13.18 -12.55
C ASP A 119 8.89 13.15 -14.07
N ARG A 120 8.27 12.08 -14.64
CA ARG A 120 8.26 11.88 -16.10
C ARG A 120 6.92 11.41 -16.65
N VAL A 121 6.17 10.58 -15.93
CA VAL A 121 5.02 9.87 -16.49
C VAL A 121 3.78 10.73 -16.47
N GLY A 122 3.43 11.33 -15.33
CA GLY A 122 2.23 12.17 -15.19
C GLY A 122 2.46 13.63 -15.56
N ASP A 123 1.41 14.29 -16.07
CA ASP A 123 1.35 15.74 -16.17
C ASP A 123 1.47 16.36 -14.76
N PRO A 124 2.36 17.31 -14.51
CA PRO A 124 2.50 17.95 -13.18
C PRO A 124 1.22 18.56 -12.61
N ARG A 125 0.26 18.93 -13.48
CA ARG A 125 -1.05 19.49 -13.09
C ARG A 125 -2.05 18.44 -12.64
N ALA A 126 -1.91 17.19 -13.12
CA ALA A 126 -2.83 16.08 -12.86
C ALA A 126 -2.18 14.95 -12.02
N GLY A 127 -0.89 14.72 -12.18
CA GLY A 127 -0.18 13.55 -11.67
C GLY A 127 -0.54 12.26 -12.42
N THR A 128 -0.02 11.13 -11.96
CA THR A 128 -0.53 9.80 -12.32
C THR A 128 -1.60 9.38 -11.32
N LEU A 129 -2.49 8.45 -11.70
CA LEU A 129 -3.42 7.85 -10.74
C LEU A 129 -2.71 6.78 -9.91
N SER A 130 -1.87 5.94 -10.53
CA SER A 130 -1.03 4.99 -9.81
C SER A 130 0.45 5.38 -9.82
N SER A 131 1.22 4.76 -8.94
CA SER A 131 2.67 4.94 -8.85
C SER A 131 3.39 3.71 -9.39
N SER A 132 4.39 3.92 -10.26
CA SER A 132 5.27 2.85 -10.76
C SER A 132 6.20 2.28 -9.69
N GLN A 133 6.25 2.89 -8.50
CA GLN A 133 7.06 2.50 -7.34
C GLN A 133 6.16 2.58 -6.09
N GLU A 134 5.69 1.43 -5.60
CA GLU A 134 4.68 1.35 -4.53
C GLU A 134 5.20 1.84 -3.18
N VAL A 135 6.50 1.67 -2.92
CA VAL A 135 7.10 2.13 -1.65
C VAL A 135 7.30 3.65 -1.60
N TYR A 136 7.10 4.36 -2.72
CA TYR A 136 7.19 5.81 -2.72
C TYR A 136 5.98 6.46 -2.07
N GLY A 137 6.21 7.51 -1.30
CA GLY A 137 5.15 8.36 -0.75
C GLY A 137 5.15 8.45 0.77
N ARG A 138 4.31 9.36 1.27
CA ARG A 138 4.14 9.66 2.71
C ARG A 138 5.36 10.31 3.37
N GLY A 139 6.19 11.01 2.58
CA GLY A 139 7.31 11.84 3.03
C GLY A 139 8.60 11.05 3.28
N HIS A 140 9.71 11.76 3.22
CA HIS A 140 11.05 11.25 3.53
C HIS A 140 11.27 11.32 5.04
N MET A 141 10.72 10.37 5.79
CA MET A 141 10.73 10.39 7.24
C MET A 141 10.53 9.02 7.85
N VAL A 142 10.88 8.90 9.12
CA VAL A 142 10.54 7.74 9.95
C VAL A 142 9.16 7.94 10.56
N ARG A 143 8.33 6.91 10.51
CA ARG A 143 6.99 6.88 11.10
C ARG A 143 6.83 5.73 12.08
N LEU A 144 6.11 5.95 13.17
CA LEU A 144 5.55 4.89 13.99
C LEU A 144 4.37 4.29 13.21
N THR A 145 4.60 3.11 12.63
CA THR A 145 3.64 2.48 11.71
C THR A 145 2.68 1.58 12.46
N GLN A 146 3.16 0.93 13.52
CA GLN A 146 2.33 0.09 14.37
C GLN A 146 2.71 0.27 15.84
N LEU A 147 1.68 0.39 16.69
CA LEU A 147 1.76 0.33 18.16
C LEU A 147 0.41 -0.15 18.66
N TRP A 148 0.25 -1.46 18.84
CA TRP A 148 -1.04 -2.02 19.22
C TRP A 148 -0.94 -3.21 20.15
N VAL A 149 -2.04 -3.49 20.84
CA VAL A 149 -2.30 -4.72 21.59
C VAL A 149 -3.52 -5.41 20.97
N GLN A 150 -3.45 -6.73 20.86
CA GLN A 150 -4.51 -7.61 20.37
C GLN A 150 -4.76 -8.71 21.37
N HIS A 151 -6.04 -8.98 21.67
CA HIS A 151 -6.44 -10.06 22.56
C HIS A 151 -7.57 -10.88 21.94
N GLN A 152 -7.51 -12.20 22.13
CA GLN A 152 -8.54 -13.13 21.69
C GLN A 152 -9.37 -13.61 22.88
N PHE A 153 -10.68 -13.41 22.78
CA PHE A 153 -11.71 -13.84 23.73
C PHE A 153 -12.47 -15.04 23.17
N LEU A 154 -13.28 -15.68 24.04
CA LEU A 154 -14.23 -16.73 23.65
C LEU A 154 -13.56 -17.88 22.87
N ASP A 155 -12.45 -18.39 23.38
CA ASP A 155 -11.66 -19.46 22.76
C ASP A 155 -11.27 -19.12 21.31
N GLY A 156 -10.83 -17.87 21.07
CA GLY A 156 -10.38 -17.38 19.77
C GLY A 156 -11.49 -16.96 18.80
N LYS A 157 -12.77 -17.03 19.21
CA LYS A 157 -13.88 -16.58 18.34
C LYS A 157 -13.94 -15.06 18.20
N LEU A 158 -13.63 -14.32 19.24
CA LEU A 158 -13.64 -12.86 19.23
C LEU A 158 -12.22 -12.34 19.37
N ASP A 159 -11.78 -11.54 18.40
CA ASP A 159 -10.44 -10.97 18.35
C ASP A 159 -10.55 -9.44 18.31
N VAL A 160 -9.93 -8.78 19.29
CA VAL A 160 -9.97 -7.33 19.46
C VAL A 160 -8.55 -6.78 19.40
N LYS A 161 -8.30 -5.83 18.49
CA LYS A 161 -7.03 -5.11 18.30
C LYS A 161 -7.25 -3.64 18.51
N ALA A 162 -6.44 -3.01 19.36
CA ALA A 162 -6.53 -1.60 19.70
C ALA A 162 -5.15 -0.96 19.75
N GLY A 163 -5.05 0.29 19.31
CA GLY A 163 -3.78 1.04 19.30
C GLY A 163 -3.65 1.96 18.11
N TYR A 164 -2.43 2.00 17.53
CA TYR A 164 -2.09 2.76 16.34
C TYR A 164 -1.70 1.81 15.23
N PHE A 165 -2.47 1.77 14.13
CA PHE A 165 -2.25 0.95 12.94
C PHE A 165 -3.08 1.50 11.77
N GLY A 166 -2.75 1.07 10.54
CA GLY A 166 -3.45 1.50 9.33
C GLY A 166 -4.64 0.61 9.00
N GLU A 167 -5.67 1.14 8.34
CA GLU A 167 -6.87 0.39 7.91
C GLU A 167 -6.52 -0.75 6.96
N GLY A 168 -5.59 -0.50 6.03
CA GLY A 168 -5.20 -1.47 5.00
C GLY A 168 -4.49 -2.72 5.51
N GLU A 169 -4.13 -2.77 6.81
CA GLU A 169 -3.60 -3.98 7.43
C GLU A 169 -4.68 -5.05 7.67
N ASP A 170 -5.89 -4.62 7.95
CA ASP A 170 -7.00 -5.50 8.31
C ASP A 170 -8.11 -5.54 7.24
N PHE A 171 -8.36 -4.42 6.53
CA PHE A 171 -9.47 -4.27 5.58
C PHE A 171 -8.98 -4.09 4.14
N ASN A 172 -9.72 -4.66 3.18
CA ASN A 172 -9.36 -4.66 1.76
C ASN A 172 -7.92 -5.13 1.52
N THR A 173 -7.43 -6.09 2.32
CA THR A 173 -6.06 -6.59 2.19
C THR A 173 -5.86 -7.30 0.87
N PHE A 174 -4.71 -7.06 0.24
CA PHE A 174 -4.38 -7.55 -1.08
C PHE A 174 -2.88 -7.83 -1.19
N PRO A 175 -2.43 -8.86 -1.93
CA PRO A 175 -1.01 -9.18 -2.07
C PRO A 175 -0.21 -8.03 -2.67
N CYS A 176 1.09 -7.98 -2.41
CA CYS A 176 2.02 -7.00 -2.94
C CYS A 176 3.23 -7.68 -3.60
N GLU A 177 2.98 -8.42 -4.67
CA GLU A 177 3.99 -9.13 -5.47
C GLU A 177 4.41 -8.35 -6.73
N PHE A 178 3.87 -7.14 -6.92
CA PHE A 178 4.14 -6.24 -8.03
C PHE A 178 4.88 -4.98 -7.55
N GLN A 179 5.40 -4.19 -8.47
CA GLN A 179 6.03 -2.91 -8.14
C GLN A 179 5.08 -1.73 -8.33
N ASN A 180 4.13 -1.82 -9.28
CA ASN A 180 3.15 -0.77 -9.48
C ASN A 180 2.09 -0.80 -8.35
N LEU A 181 1.83 0.37 -7.76
CA LEU A 181 0.90 0.54 -6.64
C LEU A 181 -0.53 0.08 -6.95
N ALA A 182 -0.94 0.09 -8.23
CA ALA A 182 -2.23 -0.44 -8.65
C ALA A 182 -2.41 -1.93 -8.35
N PHE A 183 -1.34 -2.67 -8.04
CA PHE A 183 -1.37 -4.10 -7.75
C PHE A 183 -0.92 -4.43 -6.33
N CYS A 184 -0.82 -3.43 -5.44
CA CYS A 184 -0.21 -3.61 -4.14
C CYS A 184 -1.08 -3.03 -3.02
N GLY A 185 -1.29 -3.80 -1.98
CA GLY A 185 -1.92 -3.38 -0.73
C GLY A 185 -3.41 -3.06 -0.84
N SER A 186 -3.96 -2.39 0.16
CA SER A 186 -5.37 -2.00 0.22
C SER A 186 -5.69 -0.93 -0.81
N GLN A 187 -6.44 -1.29 -1.84
CA GLN A 187 -6.79 -0.37 -2.93
C GLN A 187 -7.83 0.66 -2.52
N ALA A 188 -8.74 0.33 -1.60
CA ALA A 188 -9.67 1.32 -1.05
C ALA A 188 -8.93 2.55 -0.50
N GLY A 189 -7.78 2.36 0.16
CA GLY A 189 -6.98 3.46 0.70
C GLY A 189 -6.24 4.30 -0.34
N ASN A 190 -6.07 3.80 -1.55
CA ASN A 190 -5.45 4.56 -2.64
C ASN A 190 -6.45 5.53 -3.28
N TRP A 191 -7.74 5.15 -3.30
CA TRP A 191 -8.75 5.89 -4.05
C TRP A 191 -9.77 6.62 -3.16
N ALA A 192 -9.99 6.21 -1.91
CA ALA A 192 -10.82 6.94 -0.95
C ALA A 192 -10.09 8.18 -0.43
N THR A 193 -10.02 9.20 -1.27
CA THR A 193 -9.20 10.40 -1.07
C THR A 193 -9.44 11.05 0.31
N GLY A 194 -8.35 11.22 1.06
CA GLY A 194 -8.30 12.00 2.29
C GLY A 194 -8.91 11.37 3.52
N ILE A 195 -9.41 10.13 3.45
CA ILE A 195 -10.05 9.47 4.59
C ILE A 195 -9.40 8.17 5.02
N TRP A 196 -8.87 7.38 4.11
CA TRP A 196 -8.25 6.09 4.36
C TRP A 196 -6.74 6.19 4.20
N TYR A 197 -5.98 5.88 5.26
CA TYR A 197 -4.54 6.05 5.25
C TYR A 197 -3.85 4.68 5.28
N ASN A 198 -3.32 4.29 4.12
CA ASN A 198 -2.52 3.08 4.00
C ASN A 198 -1.14 3.24 4.62
N TRP A 199 -0.45 2.12 4.74
CA TRP A 199 0.95 2.02 5.12
C TRP A 199 1.82 3.10 4.43
N PRO A 200 2.73 3.77 5.13
CA PRO A 200 3.16 3.57 6.53
C PRO A 200 2.51 4.55 7.53
N VAL A 201 1.30 5.00 7.29
CA VAL A 201 0.58 5.90 8.21
C VAL A 201 -0.27 5.06 9.16
N SER A 202 -0.14 5.33 10.45
CA SER A 202 -0.98 4.74 11.49
C SER A 202 -1.95 5.76 12.08
N GLN A 203 -3.08 5.29 12.55
CA GLN A 203 -4.08 6.08 13.27
C GLN A 203 -4.47 5.40 14.57
N ALA A 204 -5.01 6.16 15.55
CA ALA A 204 -5.69 5.55 16.67
C ALA A 204 -6.88 4.73 16.18
N ALA A 205 -6.92 3.46 16.53
CA ALA A 205 -7.84 2.52 15.93
C ALA A 205 -8.28 1.42 16.88
N LEU A 206 -9.48 0.90 16.61
CA LEU A 206 -10.04 -0.30 17.21
C LEU A 206 -10.58 -1.20 16.09
N ARG A 207 -10.18 -2.48 16.08
CA ARG A 207 -10.76 -3.49 15.20
C ARG A 207 -11.30 -4.64 16.04
N VAL A 208 -12.52 -5.10 15.70
CA VAL A 208 -13.18 -6.26 16.27
C VAL A 208 -13.45 -7.26 15.15
N LYS A 209 -12.95 -8.49 15.29
CA LYS A 209 -13.18 -9.59 14.37
C LYS A 209 -13.89 -10.73 15.10
N TYR A 210 -14.91 -11.31 14.47
CA TYR A 210 -15.64 -12.46 14.97
C TYR A 210 -15.57 -13.62 13.99
N ASN A 211 -14.96 -14.72 14.40
CA ASN A 211 -14.89 -15.97 13.64
C ASN A 211 -16.22 -16.72 13.75
N ILE A 212 -17.02 -16.69 12.68
CA ILE A 212 -18.34 -17.34 12.59
C ILE A 212 -18.15 -18.85 12.43
N THR A 213 -17.25 -19.23 11.51
CA THR A 213 -16.76 -20.61 11.31
C THR A 213 -15.23 -20.56 11.15
N PRO A 214 -14.53 -21.69 11.07
CA PRO A 214 -13.10 -21.69 10.75
C PRO A 214 -12.73 -21.02 9.42
N GLU A 215 -13.66 -20.96 8.47
CA GLU A 215 -13.46 -20.38 7.13
C GLU A 215 -14.12 -19.02 6.93
N LEU A 216 -14.98 -18.59 7.85
CA LEU A 216 -15.80 -17.38 7.68
C LEU A 216 -15.67 -16.48 8.91
N TYR A 217 -15.28 -15.22 8.70
CA TYR A 217 -15.33 -14.20 9.74
C TYR A 217 -15.92 -12.90 9.25
N ALA A 218 -16.44 -12.12 10.19
CA ALA A 218 -16.84 -10.73 9.99
C ALA A 218 -15.97 -9.83 10.85
N GLN A 219 -15.68 -8.62 10.37
CA GLN A 219 -14.96 -7.63 11.16
C GLN A 219 -15.49 -6.23 10.95
N ILE A 220 -15.30 -5.41 11.97
CA ILE A 220 -15.60 -3.98 11.99
C ILE A 220 -14.41 -3.22 12.58
N GLY A 221 -14.14 -2.02 12.07
CA GLY A 221 -13.12 -1.13 12.58
C GLY A 221 -13.66 0.27 12.87
N ALA A 222 -12.93 1.01 13.71
CA ALA A 222 -13.08 2.44 13.90
C ALA A 222 -11.68 3.06 13.90
N TYR A 223 -11.41 3.94 12.95
CA TYR A 223 -10.12 4.56 12.72
C TYR A 223 -10.23 6.08 12.79
N ASN A 224 -9.38 6.70 13.60
CA ASN A 224 -9.34 8.15 13.73
C ASN A 224 -8.83 8.78 12.44
N GLN A 225 -9.69 9.52 11.76
CA GLN A 225 -9.30 10.26 10.57
C GLN A 225 -8.69 11.60 10.96
N ASN A 226 -7.37 11.71 10.83
CA ASN A 226 -6.63 12.90 11.20
C ASN A 226 -5.65 13.29 10.08
N PRO A 227 -6.01 14.25 9.21
CA PRO A 227 -5.16 14.68 8.09
C PRO A 227 -3.76 15.11 8.50
N SER A 228 -3.57 15.63 9.73
CA SER A 228 -2.25 16.01 10.21
C SER A 228 -1.28 14.83 10.38
N GLN A 229 -1.77 13.58 10.42
CA GLN A 229 -0.90 12.39 10.38
C GLN A 229 -0.12 12.27 9.05
N LEU A 230 -0.58 12.92 7.99
CA LEU A 230 0.10 12.92 6.69
C LEU A 230 1.25 13.93 6.62
N GLU A 231 1.29 14.92 7.52
CA GLU A 231 2.26 15.99 7.49
C GLU A 231 3.68 15.49 7.80
N HIS A 232 4.66 16.13 7.16
CA HIS A 232 6.07 15.92 7.47
C HIS A 232 6.36 16.40 8.89
N GLY A 233 7.01 15.57 9.70
CA GLY A 233 7.28 15.83 11.11
C GLY A 233 6.31 15.16 12.09
N ASN A 234 5.12 14.70 11.62
CA ASN A 234 4.11 14.05 12.46
C ASN A 234 4.20 12.51 12.47
N GLY A 235 5.34 11.93 12.13
CA GLY A 235 5.53 10.47 12.08
C GLY A 235 5.32 9.73 13.41
N PHE A 236 5.43 10.44 14.54
CA PHE A 236 5.24 9.89 15.90
C PHE A 236 4.07 10.55 16.63
N LYS A 237 3.16 11.21 15.92
CA LYS A 237 2.03 11.90 16.55
C LYS A 237 1.00 10.91 17.06
N LEU A 238 0.82 10.87 18.37
CA LEU A 238 -0.19 10.06 19.07
C LEU A 238 -1.37 10.88 19.60
N SER A 239 -1.35 12.21 19.44
CA SER A 239 -2.45 13.06 19.91
C SER A 239 -3.62 13.07 18.91
N GLY A 240 -4.85 13.19 19.44
CA GLY A 240 -6.05 13.36 18.62
C GLY A 240 -6.26 14.78 18.05
N SER A 241 -5.33 15.72 18.31
CA SER A 241 -5.44 17.08 17.76
C SER A 241 -5.39 17.06 16.24
N GLY A 242 -6.37 17.67 15.58
CA GLY A 242 -6.53 17.66 14.12
C GLY A 242 -7.45 16.54 13.60
N THR A 243 -8.12 15.81 14.48
CA THR A 243 -9.16 14.84 14.10
C THR A 243 -10.26 15.51 13.30
N ALA A 244 -10.52 15.00 12.09
CA ALA A 244 -11.59 15.46 11.20
C ALA A 244 -12.83 14.55 11.25
N GLY A 245 -12.68 13.30 11.67
CA GLY A 245 -13.75 12.32 11.72
C GLY A 245 -13.27 10.92 12.09
N THR A 246 -14.10 9.94 11.79
CA THR A 246 -13.82 8.50 11.99
C THR A 246 -14.18 7.73 10.73
N VAL A 247 -13.31 6.81 10.32
CA VAL A 247 -13.62 5.82 9.27
C VAL A 247 -14.09 4.53 9.94
N LEU A 248 -15.22 4.01 9.47
CA LEU A 248 -15.90 2.83 10.00
C LEU A 248 -15.99 1.75 8.88
N PRO A 249 -14.95 0.94 8.65
CA PRO A 249 -15.01 -0.17 7.73
C PRO A 249 -15.70 -1.38 8.37
N VAL A 250 -16.45 -2.13 7.54
CA VAL A 250 -16.99 -3.45 7.85
C VAL A 250 -16.61 -4.40 6.73
N GLU A 251 -16.28 -5.64 7.04
CA GLU A 251 -15.86 -6.63 6.05
C GLU A 251 -16.29 -8.04 6.45
N LEU A 252 -16.74 -8.82 5.47
CA LEU A 252 -16.97 -10.25 5.57
C LEU A 252 -15.91 -10.96 4.73
N VAL A 253 -15.25 -11.97 5.32
CA VAL A 253 -14.18 -12.72 4.67
C VAL A 253 -14.47 -14.21 4.75
N TRP A 254 -14.45 -14.87 3.57
CA TRP A 254 -14.59 -16.30 3.44
C TRP A 254 -13.34 -16.90 2.81
N SER A 255 -12.72 -17.85 3.52
CA SER A 255 -11.44 -18.48 3.14
C SER A 255 -11.61 -19.98 2.91
N PRO A 256 -12.31 -20.41 1.83
CA PRO A 256 -12.56 -21.81 1.55
C PRO A 256 -11.36 -22.51 0.92
N LYS A 257 -11.46 -23.86 0.86
CA LYS A 257 -10.65 -24.68 -0.05
C LYS A 257 -11.53 -25.20 -1.17
N LEU A 258 -11.51 -24.52 -2.33
CA LEU A 258 -12.25 -24.94 -3.51
C LEU A 258 -11.43 -26.01 -4.27
N ASN A 259 -12.00 -27.20 -4.46
CA ASN A 259 -11.29 -28.35 -5.02
C ASN A 259 -9.96 -28.68 -4.29
N GLY A 260 -9.91 -28.44 -2.97
CA GLY A 260 -8.72 -28.64 -2.16
C GLY A 260 -7.69 -27.51 -2.22
N LEU A 261 -7.89 -26.48 -3.06
CA LEU A 261 -6.98 -25.35 -3.24
C LEU A 261 -7.47 -24.11 -2.45
N PRO A 262 -6.56 -23.36 -1.80
CA PRO A 262 -6.93 -22.24 -0.96
C PRO A 262 -7.50 -21.08 -1.78
N GLY A 263 -8.53 -20.44 -1.24
CA GLY A 263 -9.10 -19.20 -1.72
C GLY A 263 -9.38 -18.24 -0.58
N GLU A 264 -9.56 -16.96 -0.90
CA GLU A 264 -10.01 -15.94 0.02
C GLU A 264 -10.88 -14.92 -0.73
N TYR A 265 -12.08 -14.68 -0.22
CA TYR A 265 -13.07 -13.81 -0.80
C TYR A 265 -13.49 -12.78 0.23
N ARG A 266 -13.42 -11.49 -0.12
CA ARG A 266 -13.72 -10.37 0.76
C ARG A 266 -14.77 -9.49 0.14
N VAL A 267 -15.74 -9.06 0.93
CA VAL A 267 -16.67 -7.98 0.58
C VAL A 267 -16.76 -7.02 1.76
N GLY A 268 -16.70 -5.72 1.48
CA GLY A 268 -16.69 -4.73 2.54
C GLY A 268 -17.29 -3.40 2.12
N TYR A 269 -17.51 -2.58 3.12
CA TYR A 269 -18.08 -1.23 3.03
C TYR A 269 -17.38 -0.34 4.05
N TYR A 270 -17.18 0.93 3.73
CA TYR A 270 -16.76 1.94 4.70
C TYR A 270 -17.67 3.15 4.68
N LYS A 271 -17.77 3.80 5.83
CA LYS A 271 -18.31 5.16 5.99
C LYS A 271 -17.32 6.01 6.77
N SER A 272 -17.08 7.23 6.30
CA SER A 272 -16.36 8.27 7.06
C SER A 272 -17.35 9.31 7.55
N THR A 273 -17.12 9.83 8.74
CA THR A 273 -17.89 10.93 9.35
C THR A 273 -17.23 12.29 9.16
N ALA A 274 -16.12 12.35 8.40
CA ALA A 274 -15.47 13.62 8.10
C ALA A 274 -16.18 14.34 6.96
N ASN A 275 -16.22 15.67 7.07
CA ASN A 275 -16.73 16.53 6.00
C ASN A 275 -15.88 16.40 4.74
N ALA A 276 -16.54 16.49 3.58
CA ALA A 276 -15.90 16.47 2.27
C ALA A 276 -16.60 17.42 1.31
N ASN A 277 -15.84 18.13 0.50
CA ASN A 277 -16.40 18.96 -0.55
C ASN A 277 -16.96 18.09 -1.69
N ASP A 278 -18.07 18.54 -2.26
CA ASP A 278 -18.56 18.05 -3.55
C ASP A 278 -17.51 18.32 -4.64
N VAL A 279 -17.43 17.44 -5.62
CA VAL A 279 -16.47 17.60 -6.73
C VAL A 279 -17.00 18.50 -7.87
N LEU A 280 -18.29 18.85 -7.86
CA LEU A 280 -18.94 19.58 -8.94
C LEU A 280 -19.90 20.68 -8.43
N LYS A 281 -20.74 20.36 -7.41
CA LYS A 281 -21.91 21.15 -7.04
C LYS A 281 -21.64 22.16 -5.91
N ASP A 282 -22.27 23.35 -6.01
CA ASP A 282 -22.37 24.32 -4.93
C ASP A 282 -23.49 23.95 -3.93
N SER A 283 -23.64 24.75 -2.88
CA SER A 283 -24.66 24.54 -1.83
C SER A 283 -26.11 24.63 -2.35
N ASN A 284 -26.34 25.28 -3.49
CA ASN A 284 -27.64 25.41 -4.14
C ASN A 284 -27.92 24.32 -5.17
N GLY A 285 -26.95 23.45 -5.45
CA GLY A 285 -27.05 22.37 -6.43
C GLY A 285 -26.71 22.76 -7.87
N ASN A 286 -26.15 23.96 -8.08
CA ASN A 286 -25.61 24.38 -9.35
C ASN A 286 -24.18 23.92 -9.53
N ASP A 287 -23.61 24.03 -10.72
CA ASP A 287 -22.21 23.74 -10.98
C ASP A 287 -21.34 24.87 -10.39
N ALA A 288 -20.54 24.56 -9.36
CA ALA A 288 -19.79 25.56 -8.57
C ALA A 288 -18.82 26.41 -9.44
N ALA A 289 -18.15 25.77 -10.41
CA ALA A 289 -17.25 26.46 -11.34
C ALA A 289 -18.00 27.49 -12.24
N THR A 290 -19.29 27.33 -12.43
CA THR A 290 -20.13 28.30 -13.21
C THR A 290 -20.61 29.44 -12.35
N THR A 291 -20.98 29.17 -11.09
CA THR A 291 -21.52 30.22 -10.18
C THR A 291 -20.42 30.98 -9.48
N GLY A 292 -19.24 30.39 -9.30
CA GLY A 292 -18.18 30.91 -8.45
C GLY A 292 -18.44 30.75 -6.96
N ASP A 293 -19.53 30.06 -6.58
CA ASP A 293 -19.88 29.76 -5.19
C ASP A 293 -19.03 28.60 -4.63
N ALA A 294 -18.95 28.53 -3.30
CA ALA A 294 -18.23 27.42 -2.63
C ALA A 294 -18.92 26.09 -2.91
N TYR A 295 -18.08 25.05 -3.10
CA TYR A 295 -18.56 23.67 -3.25
C TYR A 295 -19.39 23.25 -2.03
N ARG A 296 -20.45 22.47 -2.28
CA ARG A 296 -21.26 21.87 -1.23
C ARG A 296 -20.38 21.03 -0.32
N VAL A 297 -20.62 21.10 0.99
CA VAL A 297 -19.97 20.25 1.98
C VAL A 297 -20.91 19.12 2.36
N HIS A 298 -20.46 17.88 2.16
CA HIS A 298 -21.09 16.65 2.64
C HIS A 298 -20.54 16.30 4.02
N ASP A 299 -21.37 15.71 4.88
CA ASP A 299 -21.02 15.31 6.25
C ASP A 299 -20.46 13.89 6.33
N SER A 300 -20.32 13.20 5.21
CA SER A 300 -19.83 11.83 5.14
C SER A 300 -19.31 11.47 3.76
N LYS A 301 -18.46 10.46 3.71
CA LYS A 301 -18.04 9.73 2.49
C LYS A 301 -18.26 8.25 2.70
N HIS A 302 -18.48 7.51 1.62
CA HIS A 302 -18.66 6.07 1.69
C HIS A 302 -18.10 5.35 0.45
N GLY A 303 -17.99 4.03 0.55
CA GLY A 303 -17.61 3.19 -0.57
C GLY A 303 -17.64 1.73 -0.18
N TYR A 304 -17.43 0.86 -1.16
CA TYR A 304 -17.45 -0.58 -0.98
C TYR A 304 -16.39 -1.26 -1.85
N TRP A 305 -16.07 -2.51 -1.50
CA TRP A 305 -15.08 -3.29 -2.23
C TRP A 305 -15.40 -4.76 -2.28
N GLY A 306 -14.79 -5.43 -3.26
CA GLY A 306 -14.71 -6.87 -3.35
C GLY A 306 -13.30 -7.31 -3.69
N VAL A 307 -12.81 -8.37 -3.02
CA VAL A 307 -11.52 -9.00 -3.30
C VAL A 307 -11.71 -10.49 -3.51
N ILE A 308 -11.05 -11.03 -4.51
CA ILE A 308 -10.99 -12.45 -4.81
C ILE A 308 -9.51 -12.84 -4.86
N GLN A 309 -9.14 -13.89 -4.16
CA GLN A 309 -7.86 -14.56 -4.27
C GLN A 309 -8.11 -16.06 -4.35
N GLN A 310 -7.64 -16.74 -5.39
CA GLN A 310 -7.87 -18.16 -5.57
C GLN A 310 -6.69 -18.84 -6.26
N GLN A 311 -6.17 -19.88 -5.65
CA GLN A 311 -5.27 -20.80 -6.35
C GLN A 311 -6.10 -21.67 -7.29
N LEU A 312 -5.73 -21.69 -8.58
CA LEU A 312 -6.47 -22.39 -9.64
C LEU A 312 -5.87 -23.76 -9.97
N THR A 313 -4.54 -23.90 -9.87
CA THR A 313 -3.84 -25.15 -10.23
C THR A 313 -2.76 -25.48 -9.23
N THR A 314 -2.28 -26.73 -9.31
CA THR A 314 -1.01 -27.16 -8.73
C THR A 314 0.03 -27.33 -9.83
N HIS A 315 1.30 -27.42 -9.50
CA HIS A 315 2.36 -27.80 -10.44
C HIS A 315 2.86 -29.20 -10.11
N ASN A 316 2.62 -30.15 -11.02
CA ASN A 316 3.00 -31.58 -10.82
C ASN A 316 2.48 -32.18 -9.49
N GLY A 317 1.29 -31.74 -9.02
CA GLY A 317 0.71 -32.19 -7.74
C GLY A 317 1.21 -31.45 -6.50
N ASP A 318 2.18 -30.56 -6.63
CA ASP A 318 2.66 -29.70 -5.53
C ASP A 318 1.71 -28.50 -5.33
N ALA A 319 1.00 -28.49 -4.21
CA ALA A 319 0.03 -27.44 -3.88
C ALA A 319 0.67 -26.11 -3.45
N SER A 320 1.97 -26.05 -3.20
CA SER A 320 2.68 -24.80 -2.94
C SER A 320 3.02 -24.04 -4.23
N ARG A 321 2.90 -24.69 -5.38
CA ARG A 321 3.21 -24.21 -6.72
C ARG A 321 1.95 -24.21 -7.58
N GLY A 322 1.90 -23.36 -8.60
CA GLY A 322 0.78 -23.31 -9.54
C GLY A 322 0.24 -21.90 -9.75
N LEU A 323 -0.81 -21.81 -10.53
CA LEU A 323 -1.44 -20.55 -10.92
C LEU A 323 -2.37 -20.04 -9.81
N ASN A 324 -2.15 -18.79 -9.41
CA ASN A 324 -3.01 -18.03 -8.51
C ASN A 324 -3.62 -16.87 -9.30
N VAL A 325 -4.89 -16.56 -9.05
CA VAL A 325 -5.58 -15.38 -9.54
C VAL A 325 -5.97 -14.50 -8.36
N ALA A 326 -5.82 -13.19 -8.53
CA ALA A 326 -6.32 -12.21 -7.58
C ALA A 326 -7.04 -11.09 -8.34
N ALA A 327 -8.17 -10.64 -7.81
CA ALA A 327 -8.93 -9.51 -8.34
C ALA A 327 -9.36 -8.60 -7.19
N ASN A 328 -9.33 -7.29 -7.40
CA ASN A 328 -9.81 -6.30 -6.44
C ASN A 328 -10.63 -5.25 -7.20
N ALA A 329 -11.80 -4.92 -6.68
CA ALA A 329 -12.63 -3.84 -7.19
C ALA A 329 -13.06 -2.95 -6.03
N THR A 330 -12.93 -1.65 -6.20
CA THR A 330 -13.40 -0.64 -5.25
C THR A 330 -14.31 0.37 -5.93
N PHE A 331 -15.31 0.84 -5.22
CA PHE A 331 -16.28 1.83 -5.69
C PHE A 331 -16.47 2.86 -4.59
N HIS A 332 -16.45 4.12 -4.98
CA HIS A 332 -16.45 5.25 -4.06
C HIS A 332 -17.59 6.20 -4.40
N ASP A 333 -18.04 6.92 -3.40
CA ASP A 333 -19.03 7.99 -3.49
C ASP A 333 -18.65 9.00 -4.57
N LYS A 334 -19.55 9.22 -5.53
CA LYS A 334 -19.30 10.11 -6.69
C LYS A 334 -19.33 11.59 -6.32
N ASP A 335 -20.12 11.96 -5.31
CA ASP A 335 -20.24 13.39 -4.97
C ASP A 335 -18.93 13.94 -4.41
N THR A 336 -18.08 13.09 -3.81
CA THR A 336 -16.92 13.55 -3.01
C THR A 336 -15.58 12.96 -3.41
N ASN A 337 -15.52 11.99 -4.32
CA ASN A 337 -14.26 11.33 -4.68
C ASN A 337 -13.80 11.64 -6.11
N VAL A 338 -12.49 11.85 -6.26
CA VAL A 338 -11.85 12.04 -7.56
C VAL A 338 -11.87 10.74 -8.38
N VAL A 339 -11.56 9.61 -7.76
CA VAL A 339 -11.68 8.28 -8.38
C VAL A 339 -12.97 7.66 -7.86
N ASP A 340 -13.90 7.32 -8.73
CA ASP A 340 -15.17 6.69 -8.35
C ASP A 340 -15.11 5.17 -8.41
N ASN A 341 -14.25 4.60 -9.22
CA ASN A 341 -14.08 3.15 -9.26
C ASN A 341 -12.68 2.71 -9.75
N TYR A 342 -12.26 1.56 -9.22
CA TYR A 342 -11.03 0.88 -9.58
C TYR A 342 -11.29 -0.62 -9.69
N GLN A 343 -10.63 -1.27 -10.66
CA GLN A 343 -10.62 -2.72 -10.83
C GLN A 343 -9.24 -3.21 -11.20
N SER A 344 -8.83 -4.36 -10.65
CA SER A 344 -7.61 -5.06 -11.06
C SER A 344 -7.81 -6.56 -11.17
N LEU A 345 -6.97 -7.16 -12.00
CA LEU A 345 -6.86 -8.60 -12.18
C LEU A 345 -5.39 -8.97 -12.28
N MET A 346 -4.95 -9.93 -11.47
CA MET A 346 -3.58 -10.42 -11.44
C MET A 346 -3.54 -11.93 -11.56
N PHE A 347 -2.54 -12.42 -12.27
CA PHE A 347 -2.19 -13.82 -12.39
C PHE A 347 -0.75 -14.00 -11.91
N VAL A 348 -0.53 -14.89 -10.95
CA VAL A 348 0.79 -15.22 -10.42
C VAL A 348 0.99 -16.72 -10.49
N TYR A 349 1.95 -17.16 -11.29
CA TYR A 349 2.34 -18.57 -11.31
C TYR A 349 3.55 -18.77 -10.40
N LYS A 350 3.34 -19.47 -9.29
CA LYS A 350 4.39 -19.82 -8.32
C LYS A 350 5.09 -21.12 -8.74
N GLY A 351 6.42 -21.12 -8.75
CA GLY A 351 7.24 -22.25 -9.11
C GLY A 351 7.04 -22.76 -10.54
N PRO A 352 7.18 -21.91 -11.59
CA PRO A 352 6.95 -22.33 -12.97
C PRO A 352 8.01 -23.34 -13.48
N PHE A 353 9.19 -23.35 -12.86
CA PHE A 353 10.32 -24.20 -13.29
C PHE A 353 10.77 -25.11 -12.15
N ASP A 354 10.99 -26.41 -12.46
CA ASP A 354 11.43 -27.39 -11.46
C ASP A 354 12.84 -27.11 -10.93
N ALA A 355 13.72 -26.53 -11.75
CA ALA A 355 15.05 -26.09 -11.32
C ALA A 355 15.01 -24.87 -10.38
N ARG A 356 13.91 -24.13 -10.34
CA ARG A 356 13.71 -22.93 -9.51
C ARG A 356 12.28 -22.90 -8.95
N PRO A 357 11.96 -23.81 -8.03
CA PRO A 357 10.58 -24.03 -7.57
C PRO A 357 10.01 -22.89 -6.71
N LYS A 358 10.86 -21.97 -6.24
CA LYS A 358 10.45 -20.82 -5.43
C LYS A 358 10.15 -19.57 -6.27
N ASP A 359 10.67 -19.50 -7.51
CA ASP A 359 10.48 -18.33 -8.37
C ASP A 359 9.01 -18.18 -8.78
N ASP A 360 8.64 -16.98 -9.19
CA ASP A 360 7.28 -16.69 -9.66
C ASP A 360 7.27 -15.81 -10.92
N VAL A 361 6.18 -15.86 -11.66
CA VAL A 361 5.88 -14.98 -12.79
C VAL A 361 4.54 -14.31 -12.53
N GLY A 362 4.50 -12.98 -12.61
CA GLY A 362 3.30 -12.20 -12.41
C GLY A 362 2.90 -11.42 -13.66
N ILE A 363 1.58 -11.35 -13.94
CA ILE A 363 0.98 -10.45 -14.91
C ILE A 363 -0.20 -9.76 -14.24
N GLY A 364 -0.22 -8.42 -14.31
CA GLY A 364 -1.27 -7.58 -13.73
C GLY A 364 -1.89 -6.64 -14.74
N PHE A 365 -3.17 -6.41 -14.58
CA PHE A 365 -3.98 -5.41 -15.28
C PHE A 365 -4.81 -4.63 -14.27
N ALA A 366 -4.82 -3.29 -14.37
CA ALA A 366 -5.67 -2.43 -13.55
C ALA A 366 -6.27 -1.31 -14.37
N ARG A 367 -7.51 -0.94 -14.01
CA ARG A 367 -8.27 0.20 -14.51
C ARG A 367 -8.63 1.11 -13.35
N ILE A 368 -8.31 2.38 -13.48
CA ILE A 368 -8.59 3.43 -12.48
C ILE A 368 -9.41 4.52 -13.18
N HIS A 369 -10.64 4.72 -12.78
CA HIS A 369 -11.56 5.65 -13.43
C HIS A 369 -11.73 6.91 -12.61
N VAL A 370 -11.40 8.06 -13.21
CA VAL A 370 -11.71 9.37 -12.65
C VAL A 370 -13.20 9.65 -12.85
N ASN A 371 -13.83 10.09 -11.80
CA ASN A 371 -15.23 10.46 -11.77
C ASN A 371 -15.58 11.49 -12.86
N ASP A 372 -16.62 11.22 -13.64
CA ASP A 372 -17.08 12.08 -14.73
C ASP A 372 -17.45 13.50 -14.26
N ASP A 373 -17.92 13.67 -13.01
CA ASP A 373 -18.21 14.97 -12.43
C ASP A 373 -16.93 15.80 -12.19
N VAL A 374 -15.80 15.16 -11.87
CA VAL A 374 -14.49 15.82 -11.80
C VAL A 374 -14.06 16.33 -13.17
N LYS A 375 -14.24 15.52 -14.23
CA LYS A 375 -13.96 15.93 -15.61
C LYS A 375 -14.84 17.09 -16.03
N LYS A 376 -16.14 17.00 -15.78
CA LYS A 376 -17.12 18.08 -16.05
C LYS A 376 -16.74 19.36 -15.31
N ASN A 377 -16.34 19.28 -14.04
CA ASN A 377 -15.92 20.45 -13.28
C ASN A 377 -14.68 21.10 -13.91
N ALA A 378 -13.68 20.31 -14.36
CA ALA A 378 -12.51 20.84 -15.07
C ALA A 378 -12.88 21.53 -16.40
N GLU A 379 -13.83 20.98 -17.17
CA GLU A 379 -14.36 21.59 -18.38
C GLU A 379 -14.97 22.98 -18.09
N LEU A 380 -15.75 23.09 -17.01
CA LEU A 380 -16.38 24.37 -16.61
C LEU A 380 -15.35 25.37 -16.09
N VAL A 381 -14.33 24.93 -15.34
CA VAL A 381 -13.22 25.79 -14.91
C VAL A 381 -12.46 26.33 -16.12
N ASN A 382 -12.11 25.46 -17.08
CA ASN A 382 -11.43 25.86 -18.31
C ASN A 382 -12.26 26.89 -19.11
N ALA A 383 -13.57 26.70 -19.18
CA ALA A 383 -14.46 27.65 -19.83
C ALA A 383 -14.51 29.02 -19.12
N ALA A 384 -14.52 28.99 -17.78
CA ALA A 384 -14.52 30.24 -16.97
C ALA A 384 -13.20 30.99 -17.11
N ASP A 385 -12.07 30.29 -17.17
CA ASP A 385 -10.73 30.87 -17.31
C ASP A 385 -10.37 31.20 -18.78
N GLY A 386 -11.23 30.83 -19.75
CA GLY A 386 -10.97 30.98 -21.18
C GLY A 386 -9.85 30.10 -21.72
N ALA A 387 -9.45 29.07 -20.96
CA ALA A 387 -8.41 28.12 -21.32
C ALA A 387 -8.98 27.09 -22.30
N THR A 388 -8.64 27.16 -23.58
CA THR A 388 -9.18 26.29 -24.64
C THR A 388 -8.15 25.31 -25.18
N ASN A 389 -6.88 25.45 -24.81
CA ASN A 389 -5.78 24.65 -25.31
C ASN A 389 -5.08 23.97 -24.12
N TYR A 390 -4.75 22.69 -24.27
CA TYR A 390 -3.99 21.93 -23.27
C TYR A 390 -2.65 22.57 -22.88
N ASP A 391 -1.98 23.26 -23.82
CA ASP A 391 -0.71 23.95 -23.59
C ASP A 391 -0.86 25.25 -22.80
N ASP A 392 -2.09 25.73 -22.56
CA ASP A 392 -2.33 26.92 -21.72
C ASP A 392 -1.98 26.58 -20.25
N PRO A 393 -1.14 27.38 -19.58
CA PRO A 393 -0.82 27.19 -18.17
C PRO A 393 -2.01 27.16 -17.21
N LEU A 394 -3.14 27.82 -17.59
CA LEU A 394 -4.37 27.82 -16.80
C LEU A 394 -5.27 26.61 -17.09
N PHE A 395 -4.94 25.80 -18.10
CA PHE A 395 -5.75 24.65 -18.47
C PHE A 395 -5.70 23.57 -17.39
N SER A 396 -6.85 23.21 -16.85
CA SER A 396 -7.03 22.03 -15.98
C SER A 396 -7.17 20.79 -16.86
N PRO A 397 -6.22 19.83 -16.81
CA PRO A 397 -6.28 18.62 -17.64
C PRO A 397 -7.59 17.86 -17.47
N LEU A 398 -8.20 17.44 -18.58
CA LEU A 398 -9.42 16.65 -18.58
C LEU A 398 -9.06 15.18 -18.32
N ARG A 399 -9.51 14.68 -17.19
CA ARG A 399 -9.14 13.34 -16.71
C ARG A 399 -10.25 12.34 -16.95
N SER A 400 -9.89 11.11 -17.35
CA SER A 400 -10.84 10.03 -17.59
C SER A 400 -10.37 8.72 -16.93
N THR A 401 -9.71 7.82 -17.64
CA THR A 401 -9.31 6.52 -17.15
C THR A 401 -7.83 6.26 -17.41
N GLU A 402 -7.11 5.85 -16.37
CA GLU A 402 -5.76 5.32 -16.48
C GLU A 402 -5.79 3.80 -16.45
N TYR A 403 -5.04 3.14 -17.34
CA TYR A 403 -4.83 1.71 -17.29
C TYR A 403 -3.36 1.40 -17.00
N ASN A 404 -3.14 0.44 -16.11
CA ASN A 404 -1.83 -0.04 -15.72
C ASN A 404 -1.70 -1.52 -16.07
N TYR A 405 -0.57 -1.88 -16.67
CA TYR A 405 -0.16 -3.24 -16.97
C TYR A 405 1.21 -3.48 -16.37
N GLU A 406 1.44 -4.63 -15.77
CA GLU A 406 2.77 -5.04 -15.32
C GLU A 406 2.99 -6.51 -15.60
N ILE A 407 4.18 -6.84 -16.10
CA ILE A 407 4.72 -8.19 -16.14
C ILE A 407 6.00 -8.21 -15.30
N ASN A 408 6.15 -9.24 -14.46
CA ASN A 408 7.33 -9.38 -13.62
C ASN A 408 7.79 -10.83 -13.50
N TYR A 409 9.05 -11.00 -13.09
CA TYR A 409 9.63 -12.28 -12.70
C TYR A 409 10.29 -12.14 -11.33
N GLY A 410 9.84 -12.92 -10.35
CA GLY A 410 10.40 -12.95 -9.01
C GLY A 410 11.51 -14.00 -8.90
N PHE A 411 12.77 -13.53 -8.89
CA PHE A 411 13.92 -14.37 -8.56
C PHE A 411 14.06 -14.50 -7.04
N HIS A 412 13.69 -15.62 -6.46
CA HIS A 412 13.98 -15.95 -5.07
C HIS A 412 15.43 -16.43 -4.96
N VAL A 413 16.35 -15.47 -4.82
CA VAL A 413 17.80 -15.72 -4.81
C VAL A 413 18.20 -16.53 -3.57
N THR A 414 17.62 -16.18 -2.43
CA THR A 414 17.74 -16.89 -1.15
C THR A 414 16.37 -16.89 -0.45
N ASN A 415 16.28 -17.45 0.75
CA ASN A 415 15.04 -17.37 1.55
C ASN A 415 14.74 -15.95 2.06
N TRP A 416 15.74 -15.06 2.09
CA TRP A 416 15.66 -13.70 2.59
C TRP A 416 15.82 -12.62 1.51
N LEU A 417 16.12 -12.99 0.24
CA LEU A 417 16.33 -12.04 -0.85
C LEU A 417 15.51 -12.42 -2.09
N THR A 418 14.64 -11.53 -2.50
CA THR A 418 13.94 -11.61 -3.79
C THR A 418 14.32 -10.40 -4.64
N VAL A 419 14.62 -10.66 -5.92
CA VAL A 419 14.91 -9.64 -6.95
C VAL A 419 13.87 -9.79 -8.05
N ARG A 420 13.13 -8.72 -8.35
CA ARG A 420 11.98 -8.76 -9.24
C ARG A 420 12.09 -7.69 -10.33
N PRO A 421 12.74 -7.98 -11.48
CA PRO A 421 12.61 -7.16 -12.66
C PRO A 421 11.16 -7.15 -13.17
N ASN A 422 10.73 -5.99 -13.68
CA ASN A 422 9.40 -5.82 -14.24
C ASN A 422 9.39 -4.83 -15.41
N LEU A 423 8.31 -4.91 -16.18
CA LEU A 423 7.99 -3.96 -17.21
C LEU A 423 6.55 -3.52 -17.03
N GLN A 424 6.34 -2.21 -16.98
CA GLN A 424 5.05 -1.58 -16.78
C GLN A 424 4.68 -0.77 -18.03
N TYR A 425 3.41 -0.88 -18.44
CA TYR A 425 2.85 -0.04 -19.48
C TYR A 425 1.64 0.70 -18.92
N ILE A 426 1.67 2.03 -19.01
CA ILE A 426 0.65 2.91 -18.46
C ILE A 426 0.03 3.67 -19.60
N THR A 427 -1.29 3.50 -19.79
CA THR A 427 -2.02 4.24 -20.83
C THR A 427 -2.81 5.37 -20.20
N HIS A 428 -2.83 6.51 -20.87
CA HIS A 428 -3.44 7.76 -20.40
C HIS A 428 -3.01 8.08 -18.95
N PRO A 429 -1.70 8.33 -18.70
CA PRO A 429 -1.22 8.64 -17.37
C PRO A 429 -1.99 9.78 -16.72
N GLY A 430 -2.49 9.58 -15.50
CA GLY A 430 -3.38 10.53 -14.82
C GLY A 430 -4.82 10.55 -15.32
N GLY A 431 -5.17 9.70 -16.31
CA GLY A 431 -6.44 9.75 -17.04
C GLY A 431 -6.46 10.83 -18.11
N VAL A 432 -5.31 11.39 -18.50
CA VAL A 432 -5.17 12.53 -19.43
C VAL A 432 -4.83 12.03 -20.83
N ASP A 433 -5.69 12.31 -21.80
CA ASP A 433 -5.56 11.80 -23.18
C ASP A 433 -4.38 12.46 -23.93
N GLU A 434 -3.98 13.67 -23.56
CA GLU A 434 -2.86 14.41 -24.17
C GLU A 434 -1.48 13.92 -23.69
N VAL A 435 -1.42 13.09 -22.65
CA VAL A 435 -0.18 12.50 -22.15
C VAL A 435 0.10 11.20 -22.87
N ASP A 436 1.29 11.09 -23.48
CA ASP A 436 1.72 9.87 -24.15
C ASP A 436 1.73 8.65 -23.22
N ASN A 437 1.35 7.49 -23.75
CA ASN A 437 1.45 6.23 -23.02
C ASN A 437 2.91 5.95 -22.60
N ALA A 438 3.11 5.56 -21.36
CA ALA A 438 4.44 5.38 -20.80
C ALA A 438 4.85 3.90 -20.72
N LEU A 439 6.10 3.62 -21.06
CA LEU A 439 6.76 2.34 -20.85
C LEU A 439 7.86 2.50 -19.79
N VAL A 440 7.69 1.84 -18.64
CA VAL A 440 8.60 1.92 -17.49
C VAL A 440 9.21 0.55 -17.22
N ALA A 441 10.55 0.48 -17.18
CA ALA A 441 11.25 -0.69 -16.66
C ALA A 441 11.45 -0.53 -15.14
N GLY A 442 11.18 -1.59 -14.39
CA GLY A 442 11.31 -1.61 -12.95
C GLY A 442 12.23 -2.72 -12.43
N LEU A 443 12.77 -2.49 -11.24
CA LEU A 443 13.48 -3.49 -10.46
C LEU A 443 13.09 -3.33 -8.99
N LYS A 444 12.44 -4.35 -8.42
CA LYS A 444 12.09 -4.41 -6.99
C LYS A 444 13.03 -5.40 -6.30
N ILE A 445 13.62 -4.98 -5.20
CA ILE A 445 14.47 -5.81 -4.35
C ILE A 445 13.83 -5.86 -2.97
N GLN A 446 13.63 -7.06 -2.44
CA GLN A 446 13.05 -7.29 -1.13
C GLN A 446 14.01 -8.13 -0.31
N SER A 447 14.28 -7.70 0.93
CA SER A 447 15.17 -8.44 1.85
C SER A 447 14.58 -8.47 3.25
N VAL A 448 14.74 -9.61 3.93
CA VAL A 448 14.39 -9.82 5.34
C VAL A 448 15.68 -10.02 6.13
N PHE A 449 15.87 -9.18 7.17
CA PHE A 449 17.08 -9.17 7.99
C PHE A 449 16.95 -10.07 9.21
#